data_26908df028b3a34285d6aae3b0f466da
#
_entry.id   26908df028b3a34285d6aae3b0f466da
#
_cell.length_a   1.000
_cell.length_b   1.000
_cell.length_c   1.000
_cell.angle_alpha   90.00
_cell.angle_beta   90.00
_cell.angle_gamma   90.00
#
_symmetry.space_group_name_H-M   'P 1'
#
loop_
_entity.id
_entity.type
_entity.pdbx_description
1 polymer ?
#
loop_
_entity_poly.entity_id
_entity_poly.type
_entity_poly.pdbx_seq_one_letter_code
_entity_poly.pdbx_strand_id
1 'polypeptide(L)'
;MNIDTNKYYDYRRKVLGKYIDRDGAYGSQCWDLYYDWCEKNGFKGANCTSSGYVKDIWLNRKTNGMLYNCVEITELLPGAIVVFKEVPNITPSSHIAIFDSDINGSCGRFLGANQGDKNGLVNIVTLPYSATYATAFMPKAMILNDEKTEKVLNYIPSDFIKEYGTFYPNCTIKIREAPSQKGNDTGLYYTNGMHIQYDGYVKRDGYVWISWIGVSGKRRWMACGELNSKGINVVPYGVFK
;
A
#
# COMPACT_ATOMS: atom_id res chain seq x y z
N MET A 1 -8.26 3.00 -9.46
CA MET A 1 -8.42 1.62 -8.92
C MET A 1 -8.28 1.68 -7.40
N ASN A 2 -9.20 1.08 -6.64
CA ASN A 2 -9.11 1.03 -5.18
C ASN A 2 -8.44 -0.28 -4.77
N ILE A 3 -7.34 -0.21 -3.97
CA ILE A 3 -6.51 -1.38 -3.62
C ILE A 3 -6.26 -1.49 -2.11
N ASP A 4 -6.07 -2.71 -1.62
CA ASP A 4 -5.65 -2.99 -0.24
C ASP A 4 -4.14 -2.79 -0.06
N THR A 5 -3.74 -1.54 0.15
CA THR A 5 -2.33 -1.21 0.39
C THR A 5 -1.79 -1.82 1.69
N ASN A 6 -2.65 -2.08 2.69
CA ASN A 6 -2.21 -2.68 3.95
C ASN A 6 -1.67 -4.09 3.72
N LYS A 7 -2.32 -4.88 2.85
CA LYS A 7 -1.85 -6.21 2.48
C LYS A 7 -0.41 -6.19 1.95
N TYR A 8 -0.08 -5.20 1.11
CA TYR A 8 1.28 -5.03 0.60
C TYR A 8 2.25 -4.62 1.70
N TYR A 9 1.93 -3.60 2.51
CA TYR A 9 2.86 -3.13 3.54
C TYR A 9 3.06 -4.15 4.66
N ASP A 10 2.06 -4.97 4.97
CA ASP A 10 2.19 -6.11 5.90
C ASP A 10 3.13 -7.17 5.33
N TYR A 11 3.01 -7.49 4.06
CA TYR A 11 3.91 -8.40 3.36
C TYR A 11 5.34 -7.86 3.37
N ARG A 12 5.54 -6.62 2.92
CA ARG A 12 6.84 -5.95 2.90
C ARG A 12 7.54 -6.04 4.27
N ARG A 13 6.84 -5.72 5.36
CA ARG A 13 7.41 -5.80 6.72
C ARG A 13 7.87 -7.20 7.09
N LYS A 14 7.20 -8.22 6.62
CA LYS A 14 7.52 -9.63 6.92
C LYS A 14 8.74 -10.14 6.14
N VAL A 15 8.94 -9.66 4.92
CA VAL A 15 9.95 -10.21 4.01
C VAL A 15 11.22 -9.36 3.90
N LEU A 16 11.18 -8.08 4.24
CA LEU A 16 12.34 -7.20 4.17
C LEU A 16 13.51 -7.76 5.00
N GLY A 17 14.69 -7.86 4.38
CA GLY A 17 15.89 -8.45 4.96
C GLY A 17 15.87 -9.99 5.04
N LYS A 18 14.88 -10.68 4.43
CA LYS A 18 14.84 -12.14 4.37
C LYS A 18 15.49 -12.67 3.10
N TYR A 19 16.01 -13.87 3.20
CA TYR A 19 16.44 -14.68 2.09
C TYR A 19 15.26 -15.56 1.67
N ILE A 20 14.80 -15.42 0.43
CA ILE A 20 13.63 -16.16 -0.10
C ILE A 20 14.11 -16.92 -1.33
N ASP A 21 14.14 -18.23 -1.22
CA ASP A 21 14.47 -19.18 -2.27
C ASP A 21 13.32 -20.18 -2.36
N ARG A 22 12.48 -20.07 -3.38
CA ARG A 22 11.21 -20.82 -3.49
C ARG A 22 11.35 -22.11 -4.27
N ASP A 23 12.30 -22.16 -5.19
CA ASP A 23 12.51 -23.34 -6.05
C ASP A 23 13.79 -24.11 -5.71
N GLY A 24 14.64 -23.59 -4.81
CA GLY A 24 15.91 -24.18 -4.42
C GLY A 24 16.99 -24.10 -5.52
N ALA A 25 16.78 -23.24 -6.53
CA ALA A 25 17.65 -23.10 -7.67
C ALA A 25 18.27 -21.70 -7.76
N TYR A 26 19.57 -21.63 -7.91
CA TYR A 26 20.34 -20.38 -8.05
C TYR A 26 20.28 -19.43 -6.85
N GLY A 27 19.72 -19.88 -5.70
CA GLY A 27 19.54 -19.08 -4.50
C GLY A 27 18.42 -18.03 -4.66
N SER A 28 18.29 -17.14 -3.69
CA SER A 28 17.24 -16.10 -3.70
C SER A 28 17.38 -15.17 -4.89
N GLN A 29 16.47 -15.25 -5.84
CA GLN A 29 16.39 -14.44 -7.04
C GLN A 29 15.17 -13.51 -7.02
N CYS A 30 15.12 -12.56 -7.94
CA CYS A 30 13.96 -11.68 -8.09
C CYS A 30 12.66 -12.44 -8.41
N TRP A 31 12.77 -13.60 -9.09
CA TRP A 31 11.65 -14.49 -9.37
C TRP A 31 11.06 -15.09 -8.10
N ASP A 32 11.89 -15.48 -7.12
CA ASP A 32 11.42 -16.09 -5.87
C ASP A 32 10.55 -15.13 -5.04
N LEU A 33 10.98 -13.87 -4.92
CA LEU A 33 10.21 -12.85 -4.25
C LEU A 33 8.88 -12.58 -4.96
N TYR A 34 8.92 -12.48 -6.30
CA TYR A 34 7.71 -12.34 -7.10
C TYR A 34 6.76 -13.52 -6.91
N TYR A 35 7.29 -14.75 -6.96
CA TYR A 35 6.50 -15.96 -6.79
C TYR A 35 5.86 -16.03 -5.39
N ASP A 36 6.62 -15.72 -4.34
CA ASP A 36 6.11 -15.64 -2.96
C ASP A 36 4.99 -14.60 -2.84
N TRP A 37 5.13 -13.43 -3.48
CA TRP A 37 4.08 -12.42 -3.51
C TRP A 37 2.82 -12.90 -4.24
N CYS A 38 2.97 -13.62 -5.34
CA CYS A 38 1.84 -14.24 -6.04
C CYS A 38 1.08 -15.22 -5.13
N GLU A 39 1.80 -16.10 -4.41
CA GLU A 39 1.16 -17.03 -3.46
C GLU A 39 0.44 -16.31 -2.32
N LYS A 40 0.98 -15.22 -1.80
CA LYS A 40 0.29 -14.38 -0.80
C LYS A 40 -0.99 -13.74 -1.35
N ASN A 41 -1.12 -13.67 -2.66
CA ASN A 41 -2.33 -13.21 -3.35
C ASN A 41 -3.20 -14.35 -3.87
N GLY A 42 -2.90 -15.59 -3.49
CA GLY A 42 -3.74 -16.78 -3.73
C GLY A 42 -3.58 -17.40 -5.13
N PHE A 43 -2.48 -17.13 -5.84
CA PHE A 43 -2.21 -17.74 -7.13
C PHE A 43 -0.72 -18.10 -7.30
N LYS A 44 -0.44 -19.04 -8.18
CA LYS A 44 0.93 -19.38 -8.55
C LYS A 44 1.48 -18.37 -9.55
N GLY A 45 2.69 -17.89 -9.30
CA GLY A 45 3.42 -17.04 -10.24
C GLY A 45 3.72 -17.76 -11.55
N ALA A 46 3.84 -17.01 -12.64
CA ALA A 46 4.25 -17.56 -13.94
C ALA A 46 5.74 -17.89 -13.95
N ASN A 47 6.11 -18.90 -14.72
CA ASN A 47 7.49 -19.31 -14.92
C ASN A 47 8.14 -18.60 -16.12
N CYS A 48 9.46 -18.59 -16.15
CA CYS A 48 10.29 -18.06 -17.23
C CYS A 48 10.50 -19.14 -18.30
N THR A 49 9.53 -19.35 -19.18
CA THR A 49 9.43 -20.54 -20.04
C THR A 49 10.13 -20.43 -21.40
N SER A 50 10.45 -19.22 -21.85
CA SER A 50 11.01 -19.01 -23.21
C SER A 50 12.50 -18.71 -23.18
N SER A 51 12.92 -17.73 -22.38
CA SER A 51 14.32 -17.29 -22.30
C SER A 51 15.01 -17.72 -21.01
N GLY A 52 14.27 -18.20 -20.02
CA GLY A 52 14.76 -18.44 -18.67
C GLY A 52 14.87 -17.17 -17.81
N TYR A 53 14.48 -16.01 -18.34
CA TYR A 53 14.52 -14.73 -17.64
C TYR A 53 13.11 -14.17 -17.37
N VAL A 54 12.98 -13.36 -16.35
CA VAL A 54 11.67 -12.83 -15.89
C VAL A 54 10.96 -11.93 -16.90
N LYS A 55 11.62 -11.46 -17.95
CA LYS A 55 10.96 -10.80 -19.10
C LYS A 55 9.87 -11.65 -19.73
N ASP A 56 10.02 -12.98 -19.70
CA ASP A 56 9.03 -13.93 -20.23
C ASP A 56 7.66 -13.78 -19.56
N ILE A 57 7.65 -13.38 -18.29
CA ILE A 57 6.42 -13.18 -17.54
C ILE A 57 5.56 -12.08 -18.17
N TRP A 58 6.18 -10.99 -18.63
CA TRP A 58 5.47 -9.92 -19.33
C TRP A 58 5.19 -10.26 -20.79
N LEU A 59 6.16 -10.82 -21.50
CA LEU A 59 6.05 -11.14 -22.92
C LEU A 59 4.94 -12.17 -23.17
N ASN A 60 4.83 -13.19 -22.32
CA ASN A 60 3.86 -14.29 -22.44
C ASN A 60 2.59 -14.08 -21.60
N ARG A 61 2.35 -12.88 -21.04
CA ARG A 61 1.30 -12.60 -20.07
C ARG A 61 -0.12 -12.99 -20.47
N LYS A 62 -0.38 -13.04 -21.79
CA LYS A 62 -1.70 -13.44 -22.32
C LYS A 62 -1.96 -14.94 -22.20
N THR A 63 -0.90 -15.75 -22.07
CA THR A 63 -1.01 -17.22 -22.09
C THR A 63 -0.44 -17.89 -20.84
N ASN A 64 0.35 -17.19 -20.02
CA ASN A 64 1.01 -17.76 -18.83
C ASN A 64 0.20 -17.65 -17.54
N GLY A 65 -1.07 -17.25 -17.61
CA GLY A 65 -1.96 -17.11 -16.44
C GLY A 65 -1.88 -15.76 -15.71
N MET A 66 -0.95 -14.86 -16.07
CA MET A 66 -0.86 -13.56 -15.41
C MET A 66 -2.14 -12.74 -15.52
N LEU A 67 -2.72 -12.63 -16.72
CA LEU A 67 -3.96 -11.84 -16.92
C LEU A 67 -5.22 -12.54 -16.36
N TYR A 68 -5.14 -13.84 -16.03
CA TYR A 68 -6.20 -14.50 -15.27
C TYR A 68 -6.25 -14.03 -13.82
N ASN A 69 -5.08 -13.85 -13.19
CA ASN A 69 -4.94 -13.53 -11.77
C ASN A 69 -4.70 -12.03 -11.49
N CYS A 70 -4.29 -11.27 -12.49
CA CYS A 70 -3.94 -9.86 -12.35
C CYS A 70 -4.69 -9.00 -13.36
N VAL A 71 -4.77 -7.71 -13.09
CA VAL A 71 -5.20 -6.66 -14.02
C VAL A 71 -3.95 -5.92 -14.50
N GLU A 72 -3.84 -5.68 -15.81
CA GLU A 72 -2.80 -4.77 -16.34
C GLU A 72 -3.14 -3.32 -15.94
N ILE A 73 -2.13 -2.62 -15.44
CA ILE A 73 -2.22 -1.21 -15.05
C ILE A 73 -1.07 -0.42 -15.68
N THR A 74 -1.32 0.85 -15.96
CA THR A 74 -0.31 1.81 -16.44
C THR A 74 0.16 2.74 -15.33
N GLU A 75 -0.70 3.01 -14.35
CA GLU A 75 -0.36 3.76 -13.14
C GLU A 75 0.11 2.79 -12.06
N LEU A 76 1.35 2.99 -11.57
CA LEU A 76 1.93 2.12 -10.56
C LEU A 76 1.34 2.42 -9.18
N LEU A 77 0.83 1.37 -8.54
CA LEU A 77 0.27 1.42 -7.19
C LEU A 77 1.02 0.42 -6.28
N PRO A 78 1.15 0.69 -4.96
CA PRO A 78 1.84 -0.21 -4.03
C PRO A 78 1.33 -1.65 -4.12
N GLY A 79 2.26 -2.60 -4.28
CA GLY A 79 1.93 -4.02 -4.47
C GLY A 79 1.82 -4.45 -5.94
N ALA A 80 1.91 -3.54 -6.91
CA ALA A 80 1.97 -3.89 -8.32
C ALA A 80 3.25 -4.65 -8.66
N ILE A 81 3.12 -5.72 -9.42
CA ILE A 81 4.23 -6.51 -9.95
C ILE A 81 4.74 -5.83 -11.22
N VAL A 82 6.00 -5.42 -11.22
CA VAL A 82 6.64 -4.67 -12.30
C VAL A 82 7.76 -5.51 -12.91
N VAL A 83 7.71 -5.69 -14.22
CA VAL A 83 8.75 -6.38 -14.98
C VAL A 83 9.60 -5.33 -15.71
N PHE A 84 10.91 -5.47 -15.57
CA PHE A 84 11.91 -4.59 -16.18
C PHE A 84 12.53 -5.28 -17.40
N LYS A 85 12.77 -4.50 -18.44
CA LYS A 85 13.47 -4.92 -19.64
C LYS A 85 14.93 -5.25 -19.33
N GLU A 86 15.60 -5.88 -20.29
CA GLU A 86 17.05 -5.96 -20.30
C GLU A 86 17.63 -4.57 -20.64
N VAL A 87 18.22 -3.92 -19.64
CA VAL A 87 18.86 -2.61 -19.79
C VAL A 87 20.27 -2.70 -19.21
N PRO A 88 21.32 -2.51 -20.01
CA PRO A 88 22.71 -2.55 -19.53
C PRO A 88 22.92 -1.66 -18.31
N ASN A 89 23.66 -2.14 -17.33
CA ASN A 89 23.98 -1.46 -16.06
C ASN A 89 22.80 -1.14 -15.11
N ILE A 90 21.56 -1.47 -15.50
CA ILE A 90 20.37 -1.29 -14.63
C ILE A 90 19.78 -2.66 -14.32
N THR A 91 19.31 -3.36 -15.33
CA THR A 91 18.69 -4.70 -15.24
C THR A 91 19.19 -5.58 -16.37
N PRO A 92 20.49 -5.96 -16.39
CA PRO A 92 21.15 -6.57 -17.56
C PRO A 92 20.55 -7.91 -18.01
N SER A 93 19.92 -8.65 -17.08
CA SER A 93 19.25 -9.93 -17.36
C SER A 93 17.74 -9.83 -17.18
N SER A 94 17.16 -8.66 -17.39
CA SER A 94 15.81 -8.31 -16.93
C SER A 94 15.65 -8.41 -15.41
N HIS A 95 14.55 -7.89 -14.88
CA HIS A 95 14.26 -7.94 -13.43
C HIS A 95 12.75 -7.95 -13.19
N ILE A 96 12.33 -8.43 -12.03
CA ILE A 96 10.95 -8.33 -11.56
C ILE A 96 10.95 -7.89 -10.10
N ALA A 97 10.10 -6.92 -9.77
CA ALA A 97 10.01 -6.40 -8.43
C ALA A 97 8.58 -5.91 -8.13
N ILE A 98 8.30 -5.62 -6.88
CA ILE A 98 6.99 -5.15 -6.43
C ILE A 98 7.09 -3.66 -6.15
N PHE A 99 6.24 -2.84 -6.78
CA PHE A 99 6.24 -1.39 -6.60
C PHE A 99 5.91 -1.00 -5.16
N ASP A 100 6.71 -0.12 -4.60
CA ASP A 100 6.56 0.41 -3.25
C ASP A 100 6.04 1.85 -3.25
N SER A 101 6.76 2.75 -3.89
CA SER A 101 6.39 4.18 -3.93
C SER A 101 7.12 4.92 -5.05
N ASP A 102 6.50 6.00 -5.53
CA ASP A 102 7.17 6.94 -6.42
C ASP A 102 8.20 7.79 -5.67
N ILE A 103 9.24 8.25 -6.37
CA ILE A 103 10.22 9.19 -5.84
C ILE A 103 10.04 10.56 -6.48
N ASN A 104 9.99 10.61 -7.82
CA ASN A 104 10.04 11.89 -8.56
C ASN A 104 9.42 11.83 -9.96
N GLY A 105 8.55 10.86 -10.22
CA GLY A 105 7.94 10.63 -11.54
C GLY A 105 8.85 10.02 -12.59
N SER A 106 10.16 9.86 -12.32
CA SER A 106 11.12 9.22 -13.23
C SER A 106 11.68 7.92 -12.67
N CYS A 107 11.72 7.81 -11.34
CA CYS A 107 12.20 6.65 -10.59
C CYS A 107 11.22 6.28 -9.49
N GLY A 108 11.15 5.00 -9.15
CA GLY A 108 10.38 4.49 -8.03
C GLY A 108 11.23 3.63 -7.10
N ARG A 109 10.70 3.39 -5.90
CA ARG A 109 11.16 2.37 -4.97
C ARG A 109 10.43 1.08 -5.24
N PHE A 110 11.18 -0.02 -5.19
CA PHE A 110 10.65 -1.35 -5.45
C PHE A 110 11.16 -2.32 -4.39
N LEU A 111 10.30 -3.18 -3.90
CA LEU A 111 10.69 -4.33 -3.11
C LEU A 111 11.22 -5.39 -4.07
N GLY A 112 12.50 -5.68 -3.99
CA GLY A 112 13.21 -6.59 -4.88
C GLY A 112 14.08 -7.58 -4.10
N ALA A 113 14.56 -8.61 -4.78
CA ALA A 113 15.58 -9.53 -4.29
C ALA A 113 16.64 -9.70 -5.38
N ASN A 114 17.88 -9.96 -4.97
CA ASN A 114 19.05 -10.11 -5.83
C ASN A 114 19.30 -8.90 -6.76
N GLN A 115 18.99 -7.70 -6.27
CA GLN A 115 19.24 -6.43 -6.96
C GLN A 115 19.86 -5.45 -5.95
N GLY A 116 21.09 -4.99 -6.24
CA GLY A 116 21.81 -4.07 -5.34
C GLY A 116 22.30 -4.71 -4.04
N ASP A 117 21.92 -5.94 -3.75
CA ASP A 117 22.38 -6.76 -2.63
C ASP A 117 23.02 -8.06 -3.15
N LYS A 118 24.31 -8.24 -2.86
CA LYS A 118 25.08 -9.41 -3.29
C LYS A 118 24.69 -10.70 -2.56
N ASN A 119 23.94 -10.61 -1.46
CA ASN A 119 23.57 -11.75 -0.64
C ASN A 119 22.17 -12.31 -0.98
N GLY A 120 21.48 -11.74 -1.96
CA GLY A 120 20.14 -12.16 -2.37
C GLY A 120 19.03 -11.81 -1.36
N LEU A 121 19.30 -10.95 -0.38
CA LEU A 121 18.29 -10.53 0.59
C LEU A 121 17.24 -9.62 -0.06
N VAL A 122 16.00 -9.73 0.40
CA VAL A 122 14.94 -8.81 0.01
C VAL A 122 15.23 -7.42 0.55
N ASN A 123 15.26 -6.44 -0.34
CA ASN A 123 15.57 -5.06 -0.03
C ASN A 123 14.70 -4.07 -0.82
N ILE A 124 14.81 -2.78 -0.50
CA ILE A 124 14.21 -1.72 -1.32
C ILE A 124 15.26 -1.17 -2.27
N VAL A 125 14.99 -1.28 -3.57
CA VAL A 125 15.84 -0.77 -4.63
C VAL A 125 15.18 0.41 -5.34
N THR A 126 15.99 1.34 -5.84
CA THR A 126 15.52 2.44 -6.66
C THR A 126 15.82 2.13 -8.12
N LEU A 127 14.78 2.11 -8.95
CA LEU A 127 14.91 1.79 -10.38
C LEU A 127 14.14 2.82 -11.21
N PRO A 128 14.66 3.17 -12.41
CA PRO A 128 14.00 4.13 -13.31
C PRO A 128 12.83 3.49 -14.04
N TYR A 129 11.76 4.25 -14.25
CA TYR A 129 10.59 3.80 -15.00
C TYR A 129 10.88 3.55 -16.49
N SER A 130 11.90 4.19 -17.05
CA SER A 130 12.33 3.94 -18.44
C SER A 130 12.76 2.50 -18.70
N ALA A 131 13.18 1.77 -17.65
CA ALA A 131 13.55 0.37 -17.74
C ALA A 131 12.35 -0.60 -17.66
N THR A 132 11.14 -0.13 -17.32
CA THR A 132 9.95 -0.99 -17.21
C THR A 132 9.32 -1.29 -18.57
N TYR A 133 8.56 -2.37 -18.66
CA TYR A 133 7.59 -2.54 -19.73
C TYR A 133 6.44 -1.53 -19.58
N ALA A 134 5.60 -1.41 -20.63
CA ALA A 134 4.56 -0.40 -20.71
C ALA A 134 3.44 -0.56 -19.66
N THR A 135 3.26 -1.77 -19.13
CA THR A 135 2.24 -2.09 -18.13
C THR A 135 2.84 -2.91 -17.00
N ALA A 136 2.22 -2.83 -15.83
CA ALA A 136 2.48 -3.64 -14.66
C ALA A 136 1.25 -4.50 -14.34
N PHE A 137 1.36 -5.38 -13.34
CA PHE A 137 0.28 -6.29 -12.97
C PHE A 137 -0.16 -6.02 -11.53
N MET A 138 -1.42 -5.68 -11.34
CA MET A 138 -2.04 -5.62 -10.03
C MET A 138 -2.76 -6.93 -9.75
N PRO A 139 -2.37 -7.71 -8.71
CA PRO A 139 -3.11 -8.90 -8.32
C PRO A 139 -4.57 -8.58 -8.03
N LYS A 140 -5.50 -9.35 -8.62
CA LYS A 140 -6.95 -9.15 -8.39
C LYS A 140 -7.34 -9.22 -6.92
N ALA A 141 -6.62 -10.04 -6.13
CA ALA A 141 -6.79 -10.15 -4.69
C ALA A 141 -6.39 -8.89 -3.89
N MET A 142 -5.71 -7.93 -4.54
CA MET A 142 -5.41 -6.60 -4.01
C MET A 142 -6.49 -5.58 -4.33
N ILE A 143 -7.36 -5.87 -5.30
CA ILE A 143 -8.40 -4.95 -5.75
C ILE A 143 -9.58 -5.08 -4.79
N LEU A 144 -9.96 -3.97 -4.22
CA LEU A 144 -11.12 -3.90 -3.35
C LEU A 144 -12.38 -3.74 -4.22
N ASN A 145 -13.26 -4.73 -4.20
CA ASN A 145 -14.56 -4.66 -4.90
C ASN A 145 -15.48 -3.69 -4.16
N ASP A 146 -16.03 -2.72 -4.87
CA ASP A 146 -16.75 -1.57 -4.30
C ASP A 146 -17.89 -1.94 -3.34
N GLU A 147 -18.68 -3.01 -3.61
CA GLU A 147 -19.82 -3.37 -2.78
C GLU A 147 -19.50 -3.92 -1.38
N LYS A 148 -18.41 -4.66 -1.21
CA LYS A 148 -17.97 -5.15 0.12
C LYS A 148 -17.08 -4.13 0.84
N THR A 149 -16.39 -3.35 0.08
CA THR A 149 -15.35 -2.43 0.53
C THR A 149 -15.95 -1.12 1.03
N GLU A 150 -16.98 -0.58 0.38
CA GLU A 150 -17.70 0.59 0.90
C GLU A 150 -18.26 0.33 2.30
N LYS A 151 -18.75 -0.88 2.56
CA LYS A 151 -19.31 -1.23 3.87
C LYS A 151 -18.26 -1.36 4.98
N VAL A 152 -17.01 -1.73 4.66
CA VAL A 152 -15.91 -1.88 5.63
C VAL A 152 -15.04 -0.63 5.74
N LEU A 153 -14.74 0.01 4.60
CA LEU A 153 -13.86 1.18 4.54
C LEU A 153 -14.55 2.48 4.94
N ASN A 154 -15.88 2.54 4.75
CA ASN A 154 -16.72 3.69 5.09
C ASN A 154 -17.71 3.35 6.20
N TYR A 155 -17.38 2.35 7.05
CA TYR A 155 -18.22 2.04 8.19
C TYR A 155 -18.46 3.29 9.02
N ILE A 156 -19.71 3.72 9.05
CA ILE A 156 -20.21 4.78 9.92
C ILE A 156 -20.78 4.11 11.17
N PRO A 157 -20.17 4.31 12.33
CA PRO A 157 -20.70 3.77 13.58
C PRO A 157 -22.11 4.27 13.86
N SER A 158 -22.91 3.49 14.58
CA SER A 158 -24.30 3.86 14.93
C SER A 158 -24.40 5.11 15.82
N ASP A 159 -23.33 5.44 16.53
CA ASP A 159 -23.19 6.64 17.38
C ASP A 159 -22.54 7.83 16.64
N PHE A 160 -22.39 7.73 15.30
CA PHE A 160 -21.82 8.79 14.48
C PHE A 160 -22.78 9.99 14.39
N ILE A 161 -22.27 11.15 14.75
CA ILE A 161 -22.97 12.43 14.63
C ILE A 161 -22.45 13.11 13.37
N LYS A 162 -23.36 13.33 12.41
CA LYS A 162 -23.05 14.01 11.16
C LYS A 162 -22.91 15.51 11.40
N GLU A 163 -21.74 16.03 11.11
CA GLU A 163 -21.43 17.46 11.26
C GLU A 163 -20.32 17.82 10.27
N TYR A 164 -20.47 18.93 9.60
CA TYR A 164 -19.45 19.42 8.65
C TYR A 164 -18.73 20.63 9.24
N GLY A 165 -17.41 20.61 9.17
CA GLY A 165 -16.60 21.72 9.64
C GLY A 165 -15.14 21.56 9.22
N THR A 166 -14.32 22.50 9.64
CA THR A 166 -12.87 22.46 9.45
C THR A 166 -12.19 22.45 10.82
N PHE A 167 -11.30 21.50 11.01
CA PHE A 167 -10.49 21.41 12.22
C PHE A 167 -9.04 21.83 11.93
N TYR A 168 -8.51 22.70 12.80
CA TYR A 168 -7.14 23.22 12.78
C TYR A 168 -6.39 22.71 14.01
N PRO A 169 -5.57 21.67 13.91
CA PRO A 169 -4.81 21.13 15.04
C PRO A 169 -3.76 22.14 15.54
N ASN A 170 -3.52 22.18 16.86
CA ASN A 170 -2.46 22.94 17.49
C ASN A 170 -1.28 22.06 17.97
N CYS A 171 -1.37 20.75 17.75
CA CYS A 171 -0.35 19.75 18.08
C CYS A 171 -0.31 18.67 17.00
N THR A 172 0.64 17.74 17.10
CA THR A 172 0.72 16.60 16.20
C THR A 172 -0.24 15.49 16.60
N ILE A 173 -1.17 15.12 15.72
CA ILE A 173 -2.22 14.13 15.98
C ILE A 173 -2.14 13.02 14.94
N LYS A 174 -2.18 11.78 15.41
CA LYS A 174 -2.19 10.58 14.56
C LYS A 174 -3.51 10.37 13.84
N ILE A 175 -3.43 9.96 12.58
CA ILE A 175 -4.59 9.53 11.80
C ILE A 175 -4.73 8.01 11.95
N ARG A 176 -5.97 7.57 12.22
CA ARG A 176 -6.28 6.16 12.45
C ARG A 176 -7.37 5.66 11.50
N GLU A 177 -7.47 4.34 11.39
CA GLU A 177 -8.51 3.65 10.59
C GLU A 177 -9.82 3.44 11.35
N ALA A 178 -9.82 3.62 12.68
CA ALA A 178 -11.00 3.51 13.53
C ALA A 178 -10.96 4.56 14.65
N PRO A 179 -12.11 4.99 15.19
CA PRO A 179 -12.20 5.98 16.28
C PRO A 179 -11.87 5.34 17.63
N SER A 180 -10.63 4.91 17.79
CA SER A 180 -10.12 4.27 19.00
C SER A 180 -8.60 4.45 19.11
N GLN A 181 -8.10 4.60 20.35
CA GLN A 181 -6.66 4.59 20.61
C GLN A 181 -5.98 3.28 20.20
N LYS A 182 -6.73 2.18 20.15
CA LYS A 182 -6.28 0.85 19.66
C LYS A 182 -6.50 0.66 18.16
N GLY A 183 -7.14 1.64 17.49
CA GLY A 183 -7.33 1.62 16.04
C GLY A 183 -5.98 1.63 15.31
N ASN A 184 -5.90 0.94 14.17
CA ASN A 184 -4.69 0.89 13.36
C ASN A 184 -4.17 2.31 13.07
N ASP A 185 -2.88 2.52 13.37
CA ASP A 185 -2.16 3.74 13.04
C ASP A 185 -1.83 3.72 11.54
N THR A 186 -2.23 4.75 10.82
CA THR A 186 -1.94 4.85 9.38
C THR A 186 -0.50 5.29 9.09
N GLY A 187 0.26 5.71 10.10
CA GLY A 187 1.57 6.35 9.94
C GLY A 187 1.50 7.79 9.45
N LEU A 188 0.30 8.36 9.28
CA LEU A 188 0.08 9.74 8.86
C LEU A 188 -0.33 10.61 10.05
N TYR A 189 -0.05 11.90 9.94
CA TYR A 189 -0.28 12.88 11.00
C TYR A 189 -0.85 14.18 10.44
N TYR A 190 -1.64 14.89 11.27
CA TYR A 190 -1.86 16.33 11.13
C TYR A 190 -1.09 17.07 12.21
N THR A 191 -0.50 18.20 11.86
CA THR A 191 0.30 19.04 12.75
C THR A 191 -0.20 20.48 12.76
N ASN A 192 0.30 21.28 13.67
CA ASN A 192 0.05 22.72 13.69
C ASN A 192 0.34 23.36 12.32
N GLY A 193 -0.57 24.23 11.85
CA GLY A 193 -0.52 24.87 10.54
C GLY A 193 -1.27 24.10 9.43
N MET A 194 -1.66 22.86 9.67
CA MET A 194 -2.52 22.08 8.77
C MET A 194 -3.99 22.25 9.11
N HIS A 195 -4.88 21.81 8.23
CA HIS A 195 -6.31 21.74 8.51
C HIS A 195 -6.95 20.56 7.80
N ILE A 196 -8.12 20.13 8.27
CA ILE A 196 -8.89 19.04 7.68
C ILE A 196 -10.39 19.39 7.71
N GLN A 197 -11.06 19.18 6.58
CA GLN A 197 -12.53 19.18 6.53
C GLN A 197 -13.04 17.81 6.97
N TYR A 198 -13.96 17.79 7.92
CA TYR A 198 -14.55 16.57 8.45
C TYR A 198 -16.06 16.53 8.16
N ASP A 199 -16.63 15.32 8.13
CA ASP A 199 -18.03 15.05 7.81
C ASP A 199 -18.86 14.54 9.00
N GLY A 200 -18.22 14.43 10.16
CA GLY A 200 -18.87 14.02 11.41
C GLY A 200 -17.88 13.56 12.47
N TYR A 201 -18.43 13.13 13.59
CA TYR A 201 -17.64 12.72 14.75
C TYR A 201 -18.33 11.65 15.58
N VAL A 202 -17.56 11.01 16.46
CA VAL A 202 -18.05 10.17 17.56
C VAL A 202 -17.36 10.56 18.86
N LYS A 203 -17.96 10.19 19.99
CA LYS A 203 -17.40 10.35 21.33
C LYS A 203 -17.11 8.97 21.91
N ARG A 204 -15.84 8.58 21.96
CA ARG A 204 -15.40 7.23 22.37
C ARG A 204 -14.07 7.27 23.09
N ASP A 205 -13.86 6.32 23.99
CA ASP A 205 -12.60 6.11 24.71
C ASP A 205 -12.08 7.39 25.40
N GLY A 206 -12.98 8.27 25.84
CA GLY A 206 -12.61 9.54 26.45
C GLY A 206 -12.21 10.64 25.48
N TYR A 207 -12.43 10.48 24.16
CA TYR A 207 -12.05 11.44 23.13
C TYR A 207 -13.21 11.80 22.20
N VAL A 208 -13.11 12.98 21.60
CA VAL A 208 -13.86 13.33 20.38
C VAL A 208 -13.03 12.88 19.19
N TRP A 209 -13.61 12.07 18.33
CA TRP A 209 -12.99 11.57 17.09
C TRP A 209 -13.70 12.16 15.90
N ILE A 210 -13.10 13.10 15.20
CA ILE A 210 -13.59 13.57 13.90
C ILE A 210 -13.26 12.59 12.80
N SER A 211 -14.04 12.62 11.73
CA SER A 211 -13.91 11.71 10.61
C SER A 211 -14.06 12.40 9.27
N TRP A 212 -13.41 11.84 8.24
CA TRP A 212 -13.52 12.27 6.85
C TRP A 212 -13.18 11.12 5.92
N ILE A 213 -13.49 11.28 4.63
CA ILE A 213 -13.00 10.39 3.59
C ILE A 213 -11.65 10.92 3.11
N GLY A 214 -10.59 10.15 3.32
CA GLY A 214 -9.24 10.50 2.87
C GLY A 214 -9.09 10.38 1.35
N VAL A 215 -7.96 10.84 0.82
CA VAL A 215 -7.63 10.78 -0.63
C VAL A 215 -7.67 9.35 -1.17
N SER A 216 -7.40 8.36 -0.32
CA SER A 216 -7.50 6.93 -0.67
C SER A 216 -8.93 6.39 -0.79
N GLY A 217 -9.96 7.22 -0.63
CA GLY A 217 -11.36 6.79 -0.56
C GLY A 217 -11.75 6.10 0.76
N LYS A 218 -10.83 5.95 1.71
CA LYS A 218 -11.07 5.31 3.01
C LYS A 218 -11.44 6.34 4.07
N ARG A 219 -12.36 5.96 4.96
CA ARG A 219 -12.69 6.76 6.15
C ARG A 219 -11.49 6.81 7.09
N ARG A 220 -11.22 8.00 7.60
CA ARG A 220 -10.12 8.29 8.52
C ARG A 220 -10.68 8.94 9.78
N TRP A 221 -9.94 8.78 10.86
CA TRP A 221 -10.31 9.25 12.18
C TRP A 221 -9.14 9.92 12.87
N MET A 222 -9.45 10.98 13.61
CA MET A 222 -8.45 11.71 14.38
C MET A 222 -9.06 12.17 15.69
N ALA A 223 -8.38 11.92 16.81
CA ALA A 223 -8.78 12.48 18.11
C ALA A 223 -8.53 13.98 18.10
N CYS A 224 -9.55 14.78 18.41
CA CYS A 224 -9.45 16.24 18.39
C CYS A 224 -9.65 16.90 19.77
N GLY A 225 -9.73 16.08 20.82
CA GLY A 225 -9.76 16.55 22.20
C GLY A 225 -10.26 15.49 23.17
N GLU A 226 -10.07 15.75 24.47
CA GLU A 226 -10.43 14.87 25.57
C GLU A 226 -11.80 15.25 26.16
N LEU A 227 -12.59 14.23 26.49
CA LEU A 227 -13.91 14.37 27.09
C LEU A 227 -13.84 14.27 28.62
N ASN A 228 -14.61 15.11 29.30
CA ASN A 228 -14.91 14.87 30.70
C ASN A 228 -16.03 13.81 30.89
N SER A 229 -16.38 13.49 32.14
CA SER A 229 -17.42 12.53 32.48
C SER A 229 -18.82 12.88 31.95
N LYS A 230 -19.06 14.14 31.57
CA LYS A 230 -20.31 14.61 30.95
C LYS A 230 -20.27 14.59 29.42
N GLY A 231 -19.18 14.07 28.80
CA GLY A 231 -19.00 14.04 27.35
C GLY A 231 -18.75 15.41 26.70
N ILE A 232 -18.23 16.36 27.46
CA ILE A 232 -17.83 17.71 26.97
C ILE A 232 -16.34 17.67 26.66
N ASN A 233 -15.96 18.19 25.49
CA ASN A 233 -14.55 18.35 25.13
C ASN A 233 -13.93 19.47 26.00
N VAL A 234 -13.04 19.07 26.90
CA VAL A 234 -12.43 19.97 27.90
C VAL A 234 -10.94 20.23 27.65
N VAL A 235 -10.29 19.37 26.82
CA VAL A 235 -8.91 19.54 26.38
C VAL A 235 -8.87 19.47 24.86
N PRO A 236 -9.21 20.56 24.16
CA PRO A 236 -9.20 20.56 22.70
C PRO A 236 -7.77 20.51 22.15
N TYR A 237 -7.55 19.71 21.11
CA TYR A 237 -6.27 19.57 20.39
C TYR A 237 -6.17 20.51 19.18
N GLY A 238 -7.07 21.48 19.08
CA GLY A 238 -7.13 22.44 18.02
C GLY A 238 -8.41 23.28 18.06
N VAL A 239 -8.68 23.97 16.95
CA VAL A 239 -9.84 24.88 16.81
C VAL A 239 -10.75 24.38 15.69
N PHE A 240 -12.04 24.40 15.95
CA PHE A 240 -13.10 24.11 14.99
C PHE A 240 -13.62 25.42 14.35
N LYS A 241 -13.87 25.39 13.03
CA LYS A 241 -14.49 26.48 12.26
C LYS A 241 -15.53 25.95 11.29
#